data_e046bdcbccc32ca94789a3fd49b00aba
#
_entry.id   e046bdcbccc32ca94789a3fd49b00aba
#
_cell.length_a   1.000
_cell.length_b   1.000
_cell.length_c   1.000
_cell.angle_alpha   90.00
_cell.angle_beta   90.00
_cell.angle_gamma   90.00
#
_symmetry.space_group_name_H-M   'P 1'
#
loop_
_entity.id
_entity.type
_entity.pdbx_description
1 polymer ?
#
loop_
_entity_poly.entity_id
_entity_poly.type
_entity_poly.pdbx_seq_one_letter_code
_entity_poly.pdbx_strand_id
1 'polypeptide(L)'
;MKKQNIPEEIFALITEEEINIFQELQIKIQELNNKTNLTRLIDGDDYWISQVFDSIWPFKAFPNINFNNKKFLDIGSGCGFPGLAYAITHPNSEIYLIDSSKKKTDALKILIKEINFKNNIHIINDRVENLAHRSSMRNTFNIATTRAVSNPSTVSEYILPMLKKEGLGVLYCGKWTDEESKNLDKTLEILEGKLKDKKKLLLPRSKGTRNIILIHPKNLCPKTFPRKVGKPEKYPL
;
A
#
# COMPACT_ATOMS: atom_id res chain seq x y z
N MET A 1 -19.98 -20.63 13.15
CA MET A 1 -18.69 -20.19 12.59
C MET A 1 -17.58 -20.64 13.54
N LYS A 2 -16.58 -21.41 13.09
CA LYS A 2 -15.39 -21.72 13.89
C LYS A 2 -14.74 -20.38 14.24
N LYS A 3 -14.54 -20.07 15.54
CA LYS A 3 -13.69 -18.97 15.98
C LYS A 3 -12.31 -19.20 15.34
N GLN A 4 -12.00 -18.48 14.26
CA GLN A 4 -10.65 -18.48 13.71
C GLN A 4 -9.73 -18.01 14.83
N ASN A 5 -8.61 -18.68 14.99
CA ASN A 5 -7.63 -18.35 16.02
C ASN A 5 -6.92 -17.06 15.57
N ILE A 6 -7.51 -15.90 15.92
CA ILE A 6 -6.95 -14.59 15.58
C ILE A 6 -5.76 -14.34 16.49
N PRO A 7 -4.58 -14.02 15.95
CA PRO A 7 -3.39 -13.67 16.73
C PRO A 7 -3.65 -12.53 17.70
N GLU A 8 -3.13 -12.64 18.94
CA GLU A 8 -3.27 -11.61 19.95
C GLU A 8 -2.69 -10.26 19.53
N GLU A 9 -1.67 -10.28 18.69
CA GLU A 9 -1.01 -9.09 18.15
C GLU A 9 -1.98 -8.21 17.33
N ILE A 10 -3.05 -8.79 16.79
CA ILE A 10 -4.09 -8.07 16.04
C ILE A 10 -4.92 -7.20 16.97
N PHE A 11 -5.31 -7.72 18.14
CA PHE A 11 -6.13 -6.98 19.12
C PHE A 11 -5.43 -5.74 19.68
N ALA A 12 -4.09 -5.69 19.62
CA ALA A 12 -3.31 -4.52 20.00
C ALA A 12 -3.35 -3.38 18.94
N LEU A 13 -3.76 -3.67 17.70
CA LEU A 13 -3.72 -2.73 16.58
C LEU A 13 -5.09 -2.18 16.20
N ILE A 14 -6.14 -2.98 16.31
CA ILE A 14 -7.46 -2.70 15.76
C ILE A 14 -8.58 -3.11 16.73
N THR A 15 -9.74 -2.50 16.53
CA THR A 15 -10.95 -2.75 17.32
C THR A 15 -11.65 -4.06 16.94
N GLU A 16 -12.56 -4.52 17.80
CA GLU A 16 -13.38 -5.71 17.50
C GLU A 16 -14.29 -5.51 16.27
N GLU A 17 -14.81 -4.30 16.05
CA GLU A 17 -15.59 -3.97 14.84
C GLU A 17 -14.73 -4.13 13.58
N GLU A 18 -13.50 -3.62 13.60
CA GLU A 18 -12.55 -3.75 12.48
C GLU A 18 -12.15 -5.22 12.26
N ILE A 19 -11.95 -6.00 13.31
CA ILE A 19 -11.67 -7.44 13.22
C ILE A 19 -12.80 -8.17 12.49
N ASN A 20 -14.06 -7.87 12.78
CA ASN A 20 -15.20 -8.49 12.13
C ASN A 20 -15.21 -8.18 10.63
N ILE A 21 -14.89 -6.95 10.23
CA ILE A 21 -14.77 -6.58 8.80
C ILE A 21 -13.60 -7.33 8.13
N PHE A 22 -12.46 -7.49 8.81
CA PHE A 22 -11.34 -8.27 8.28
C PHE A 22 -11.68 -9.77 8.14
N GLN A 23 -12.47 -10.35 9.04
CA GLN A 23 -12.94 -11.73 8.92
C GLN A 23 -13.86 -11.90 7.70
N GLU A 24 -14.79 -10.97 7.50
CA GLU A 24 -15.65 -10.96 6.32
C GLU A 24 -14.82 -10.83 5.03
N LEU A 25 -13.86 -9.90 5.01
CA LEU A 25 -12.94 -9.70 3.89
C LEU A 25 -12.13 -10.97 3.60
N GLN A 26 -11.66 -11.70 4.63
CA GLN A 26 -10.94 -12.96 4.47
C GLN A 26 -11.79 -14.00 3.75
N ILE A 27 -13.03 -14.21 4.21
CA ILE A 27 -13.97 -15.18 3.61
C ILE A 27 -14.17 -14.84 2.12
N LYS A 28 -14.42 -13.57 1.81
CA LYS A 28 -14.65 -13.14 0.42
C LYS A 28 -13.41 -13.28 -0.46
N ILE A 29 -12.22 -12.98 0.06
CA ILE A 29 -10.97 -13.22 -0.66
C ILE A 29 -10.79 -14.72 -0.93
N GLN A 30 -11.06 -15.60 0.04
CA GLN A 30 -10.99 -17.06 -0.14
C GLN A 30 -11.93 -17.55 -1.24
N GLU A 31 -13.21 -17.08 -1.24
CA GLU A 31 -14.20 -17.41 -2.27
C GLU A 31 -13.73 -17.00 -3.68
N LEU A 32 -13.22 -15.78 -3.81
CA LEU A 32 -12.71 -15.25 -5.09
C LEU A 32 -11.40 -15.91 -5.51
N ASN A 33 -10.54 -16.26 -4.56
CA ASN A 33 -9.23 -16.82 -4.81
C ASN A 33 -9.29 -18.18 -5.53
N ASN A 34 -10.34 -18.96 -5.27
CA ASN A 34 -10.60 -20.22 -5.97
C ASN A 34 -10.71 -20.05 -7.49
N LYS A 35 -11.10 -18.86 -7.96
CA LYS A 35 -11.29 -18.54 -9.39
C LYS A 35 -10.18 -17.65 -9.97
N THR A 36 -9.48 -16.92 -9.12
CA THR A 36 -8.66 -15.78 -9.57
C THR A 36 -7.19 -15.84 -9.18
N ASN A 37 -6.77 -16.68 -8.24
CA ASN A 37 -5.41 -16.72 -7.71
C ASN A 37 -4.91 -15.31 -7.30
N LEU A 38 -5.71 -14.58 -6.51
CA LEU A 38 -5.41 -13.20 -6.10
C LEU A 38 -4.19 -13.12 -5.20
N THR A 39 -4.10 -14.06 -4.24
CA THR A 39 -3.04 -14.11 -3.24
C THR A 39 -2.86 -15.52 -2.70
N ARG A 40 -1.65 -15.79 -2.16
CA ARG A 40 -1.36 -17.02 -1.39
C ARG A 40 -1.57 -16.83 0.11
N LEU A 41 -1.71 -15.60 0.57
CA LEU A 41 -1.77 -15.22 1.99
C LEU A 41 -3.25 -15.14 2.42
N ILE A 42 -3.94 -16.28 2.55
CA ILE A 42 -5.40 -16.32 2.75
C ILE A 42 -5.85 -16.96 4.06
N ASP A 43 -4.96 -17.69 4.77
CA ASP A 43 -5.32 -18.45 5.95
C ASP A 43 -4.39 -18.17 7.14
N GLY A 44 -4.93 -18.33 8.35
CA GLY A 44 -4.18 -18.29 9.60
C GLY A 44 -3.24 -17.10 9.71
N ASP A 45 -1.98 -17.36 10.10
CA ASP A 45 -0.96 -16.32 10.26
C ASP A 45 -0.55 -15.66 8.94
N ASP A 46 -0.73 -16.33 7.80
CA ASP A 46 -0.46 -15.69 6.50
C ASP A 46 -1.45 -14.57 6.21
N TYR A 47 -2.73 -14.76 6.56
CA TYR A 47 -3.70 -13.69 6.44
C TYR A 47 -3.52 -12.64 7.56
N TRP A 48 -3.56 -13.07 8.82
CA TRP A 48 -3.61 -12.13 9.93
C TRP A 48 -2.31 -11.36 10.16
N ILE A 49 -1.16 -12.02 10.02
CA ILE A 49 0.13 -11.36 10.23
C ILE A 49 0.70 -10.80 8.93
N SER A 50 0.77 -11.63 7.87
CA SER A 50 1.44 -11.17 6.63
C SER A 50 0.58 -10.28 5.74
N GLN A 51 -0.77 -10.27 5.92
CA GLN A 51 -1.65 -9.32 5.22
C GLN A 51 -2.12 -8.21 6.15
N VAL A 52 -2.89 -8.53 7.22
CA VAL A 52 -3.56 -7.54 8.05
C VAL A 52 -2.55 -6.76 8.90
N PHE A 53 -1.81 -7.43 9.77
CA PHE A 53 -0.83 -6.79 10.65
C PHE A 53 0.20 -5.99 9.85
N ASP A 54 0.85 -6.61 8.86
CA ASP A 54 1.86 -5.98 8.01
C ASP A 54 1.33 -4.72 7.31
N SER A 55 0.05 -4.70 6.96
CA SER A 55 -0.57 -3.53 6.31
C SER A 55 -0.88 -2.38 7.26
N ILE A 56 -1.19 -2.67 8.53
CA ILE A 56 -1.70 -1.68 9.50
C ILE A 56 -0.60 -1.07 10.36
N TRP A 57 0.35 -1.90 10.84
CA TRP A 57 1.34 -1.43 11.80
C TRP A 57 2.12 -0.19 11.36
N PRO A 58 2.42 0.06 10.06
CA PRO A 58 3.11 1.27 9.65
C PRO A 58 2.38 2.55 10.04
N PHE A 59 1.05 2.54 10.00
CA PHE A 59 0.23 3.70 10.38
C PHE A 59 0.13 3.90 11.90
N LYS A 60 0.47 2.88 12.69
CA LYS A 60 0.61 2.95 14.16
C LYS A 60 2.04 3.23 14.59
N ALA A 61 3.02 2.85 13.76
CA ALA A 61 4.44 2.97 14.09
C ALA A 61 4.96 4.42 14.09
N PHE A 62 4.26 5.36 13.46
CA PHE A 62 4.65 6.77 13.37
C PHE A 62 3.59 7.67 14.04
N PRO A 63 3.50 7.71 15.37
CA PRO A 63 2.41 8.36 16.10
C PRO A 63 2.33 9.88 15.87
N ASN A 64 3.42 10.52 15.46
CA ASN A 64 3.48 11.95 15.17
C ASN A 64 2.96 12.30 13.76
N ILE A 65 2.53 11.30 12.97
CA ILE A 65 1.97 11.49 11.63
C ILE A 65 0.48 11.26 11.68
N ASN A 66 -0.28 12.29 11.25
CA ASN A 66 -1.73 12.14 11.12
C ASN A 66 -2.08 11.43 9.81
N PHE A 67 -2.56 10.21 9.92
CA PHE A 67 -3.03 9.40 8.80
C PHE A 67 -4.56 9.48 8.56
N ASN A 68 -5.34 10.15 9.41
CA ASN A 68 -6.80 10.24 9.27
C ASN A 68 -7.22 11.27 8.22
N ASN A 69 -8.39 11.04 7.61
CA ASN A 69 -9.04 11.95 6.66
C ASN A 69 -8.12 12.31 5.47
N LYS A 70 -7.51 11.32 4.87
CA LYS A 70 -6.57 11.50 3.75
C LYS A 70 -7.13 10.99 2.43
N LYS A 71 -6.65 11.61 1.35
CA LYS A 71 -6.72 11.01 0.02
C LYS A 71 -5.55 10.05 -0.12
N PHE A 72 -5.86 8.76 -0.12
CA PHE A 72 -4.92 7.64 -0.04
C PHE A 72 -4.85 6.89 -1.36
N LEU A 73 -3.65 6.54 -1.77
CA LEU A 73 -3.37 5.77 -2.97
C LEU A 73 -2.61 4.50 -2.64
N ASP A 74 -3.09 3.37 -3.14
CA ASP A 74 -2.37 2.09 -3.14
C ASP A 74 -2.00 1.70 -4.56
N ILE A 75 -0.70 1.60 -4.84
CA ILE A 75 -0.16 1.27 -6.17
C ILE A 75 0.21 -0.21 -6.22
N GLY A 76 -0.38 -0.94 -7.17
CA GLY A 76 -0.26 -2.38 -7.25
C GLY A 76 -1.07 -3.09 -6.17
N SER A 77 -2.32 -2.67 -5.97
CA SER A 77 -3.18 -3.08 -4.84
C SER A 77 -3.43 -4.60 -4.77
N GLY A 78 -3.29 -5.32 -5.85
CA GLY A 78 -3.40 -6.78 -5.86
C GLY A 78 -4.74 -7.29 -5.35
N CYS A 79 -4.71 -8.00 -4.21
CA CYS A 79 -5.90 -8.46 -3.50
C CYS A 79 -6.49 -7.40 -2.55
N GLY A 80 -6.01 -6.15 -2.62
CA GLY A 80 -6.51 -5.03 -1.83
C GLY A 80 -5.64 -4.60 -0.64
N PHE A 81 -4.51 -5.24 -0.39
CA PHE A 81 -3.64 -4.89 0.73
C PHE A 81 -2.36 -4.17 0.26
N PRO A 82 -2.00 -3.03 0.89
CA PRO A 82 -2.54 -2.49 2.15
C PRO A 82 -3.77 -1.58 2.02
N GLY A 83 -4.26 -1.25 0.83
CA GLY A 83 -5.30 -0.25 0.60
C GLY A 83 -6.62 -0.50 1.34
N LEU A 84 -7.18 -1.73 1.30
CA LEU A 84 -8.40 -2.08 2.02
C LEU A 84 -8.18 -2.13 3.54
N ALA A 85 -6.98 -2.52 3.99
CA ALA A 85 -6.64 -2.47 5.41
C ALA A 85 -6.63 -1.02 5.91
N TYR A 86 -6.09 -0.10 5.13
CA TYR A 86 -6.15 1.33 5.43
C TYR A 86 -7.61 1.84 5.40
N ALA A 87 -8.43 1.43 4.44
CA ALA A 87 -9.83 1.81 4.37
C ALA A 87 -10.61 1.41 5.64
N ILE A 88 -10.42 0.18 6.14
CA ILE A 88 -11.08 -0.32 7.34
C ILE A 88 -10.67 0.52 8.57
N THR A 89 -9.38 0.80 8.74
CA THR A 89 -8.85 1.49 9.93
C THR A 89 -8.95 3.02 9.86
N HIS A 90 -9.28 3.60 8.68
CA HIS A 90 -9.39 5.05 8.44
C HIS A 90 -10.67 5.37 7.65
N PRO A 91 -11.86 5.20 8.25
CA PRO A 91 -13.15 5.19 7.55
C PRO A 91 -13.54 6.51 6.87
N ASN A 92 -12.91 7.63 7.23
CA ASN A 92 -13.19 8.95 6.64
C ASN A 92 -12.19 9.37 5.55
N SER A 93 -11.40 8.42 5.05
CA SER A 93 -10.43 8.67 3.98
C SER A 93 -11.01 8.34 2.61
N GLU A 94 -10.55 9.03 1.57
CA GLU A 94 -10.85 8.72 0.17
C GLU A 94 -9.77 7.79 -0.37
N ILE A 95 -10.15 6.62 -0.91
CA ILE A 95 -9.23 5.53 -1.21
C ILE A 95 -9.16 5.30 -2.72
N TYR A 96 -7.94 5.22 -3.24
CA TYR A 96 -7.67 4.86 -4.63
C TYR A 96 -6.83 3.58 -4.67
N LEU A 97 -7.36 2.55 -5.34
CA LEU A 97 -6.70 1.26 -5.55
C LEU A 97 -6.35 1.14 -7.03
N ILE A 98 -5.05 1.05 -7.34
CA ILE A 98 -4.57 0.94 -8.72
C ILE A 98 -3.91 -0.43 -8.92
N ASP A 99 -4.30 -1.14 -9.96
CA ASP A 99 -3.58 -2.33 -10.43
C ASP A 99 -3.67 -2.43 -11.96
N SER A 100 -2.58 -2.83 -12.60
CA SER A 100 -2.53 -3.02 -14.06
C SER A 100 -3.27 -4.29 -14.51
N SER A 101 -3.52 -5.24 -13.61
CA SER A 101 -4.23 -6.47 -13.88
C SER A 101 -5.74 -6.27 -13.81
N LYS A 102 -6.42 -6.36 -14.96
CA LYS A 102 -7.90 -6.29 -15.02
C LYS A 102 -8.55 -7.34 -14.12
N LYS A 103 -8.02 -8.56 -14.08
CA LYS A 103 -8.52 -9.66 -13.24
C LYS A 103 -8.52 -9.29 -11.75
N LYS A 104 -7.46 -8.62 -11.26
CA LYS A 104 -7.35 -8.16 -9.86
C LYS A 104 -8.31 -7.01 -9.59
N THR A 105 -8.38 -6.03 -10.48
CA THR A 105 -9.30 -4.89 -10.30
C THR A 105 -10.77 -5.30 -10.37
N ASP A 106 -11.12 -6.27 -11.19
CA ASP A 106 -12.49 -6.81 -11.23
C ASP A 106 -12.83 -7.56 -9.92
N ALA A 107 -11.89 -8.32 -9.37
CA ALA A 107 -12.06 -8.95 -8.05
C ALA A 107 -12.20 -7.90 -6.92
N LEU A 108 -11.39 -6.83 -6.93
CA LEU A 108 -11.54 -5.73 -5.96
C LEU A 108 -12.91 -5.07 -6.03
N LYS A 109 -13.49 -4.87 -7.23
CA LYS A 109 -14.85 -4.33 -7.39
C LYS A 109 -15.90 -5.20 -6.74
N ILE A 110 -15.74 -6.53 -6.81
CA ILE A 110 -16.64 -7.48 -6.13
C ILE A 110 -16.48 -7.32 -4.62
N LEU A 111 -15.25 -7.32 -4.09
CA LEU A 111 -14.98 -7.17 -2.66
C LEU A 111 -15.61 -5.89 -2.08
N ILE A 112 -15.41 -4.73 -2.73
CA ILE A 112 -15.95 -3.46 -2.20
C ILE A 112 -17.47 -3.36 -2.32
N LYS A 113 -18.11 -4.14 -3.20
CA LYS A 113 -19.56 -4.21 -3.30
C LYS A 113 -20.18 -5.09 -2.23
N GLU A 114 -19.48 -6.15 -1.83
CA GLU A 114 -19.99 -7.14 -0.88
C GLU A 114 -19.70 -6.77 0.58
N ILE A 115 -18.64 -5.99 0.81
CA ILE A 115 -18.23 -5.55 2.14
C ILE A 115 -18.64 -4.09 2.35
N ASN A 116 -19.25 -3.80 3.48
CA ASN A 116 -19.74 -2.46 3.81
C ASN A 116 -18.61 -1.53 4.27
N PHE A 117 -17.82 -1.01 3.31
CA PHE A 117 -16.84 0.03 3.60
C PHE A 117 -17.53 1.39 3.80
N LYS A 118 -17.09 2.13 4.82
CA LYS A 118 -17.56 3.51 5.08
C LYS A 118 -16.92 4.56 4.16
N ASN A 119 -15.89 4.16 3.40
CA ASN A 119 -15.08 5.03 2.55
C ASN A 119 -15.66 5.15 1.13
N ASN A 120 -15.27 6.24 0.46
CA ASN A 120 -15.36 6.32 -1.00
C ASN A 120 -14.11 5.63 -1.60
N ILE A 121 -14.29 4.47 -2.25
CA ILE A 121 -13.21 3.65 -2.80
C ILE A 121 -13.28 3.65 -4.32
N HIS A 122 -12.20 4.13 -4.96
CA HIS A 122 -12.04 4.17 -6.41
C HIS A 122 -11.07 3.07 -6.85
N ILE A 123 -11.50 2.22 -7.78
CA ILE A 123 -10.66 1.19 -8.39
C ILE A 123 -10.31 1.58 -9.81
N ILE A 124 -9.02 1.62 -10.13
CA ILE A 124 -8.51 2.01 -11.43
C ILE A 124 -7.66 0.89 -12.02
N ASN A 125 -8.05 0.41 -13.21
CA ASN A 125 -7.26 -0.55 -13.97
C ASN A 125 -6.42 0.20 -14.99
N ASP A 126 -5.19 0.50 -14.63
CA ASP A 126 -4.19 1.14 -15.50
C ASP A 126 -2.78 0.97 -14.90
N ARG A 127 -1.78 1.28 -15.68
CA ARG A 127 -0.40 1.42 -15.21
C ARG A 127 -0.23 2.78 -14.51
N VAL A 128 0.46 2.79 -13.36
CA VAL A 128 0.69 4.01 -12.61
C VAL A 128 1.46 5.06 -13.43
N GLU A 129 2.36 4.62 -14.31
CA GLU A 129 3.13 5.50 -15.19
C GLU A 129 2.21 6.33 -16.10
N ASN A 130 1.09 5.78 -16.58
CA ASN A 130 0.10 6.52 -17.36
C ASN A 130 -0.70 7.49 -16.49
N LEU A 131 -1.14 7.02 -15.31
CA LEU A 131 -1.99 7.78 -14.40
C LEU A 131 -1.27 9.01 -13.84
N ALA A 132 0.01 8.88 -13.54
CA ALA A 132 0.81 9.96 -12.96
C ALA A 132 1.05 11.14 -13.91
N HIS A 133 0.72 11.02 -15.19
CA HIS A 133 0.72 12.13 -16.14
C HIS A 133 -0.66 12.80 -16.30
N ARG A 134 -1.72 12.24 -15.70
CA ARG A 134 -3.07 12.84 -15.73
C ARG A 134 -3.18 13.91 -14.64
N SER A 135 -3.64 15.10 -15.00
CA SER A 135 -3.79 16.23 -14.05
C SER A 135 -4.72 15.93 -12.87
N SER A 136 -5.71 15.04 -13.07
CA SER A 136 -6.64 14.59 -12.02
C SER A 136 -5.99 13.65 -10.98
N MET A 137 -4.82 13.10 -11.27
CA MET A 137 -4.13 12.14 -10.42
C MET A 137 -2.80 12.67 -9.88
N ARG A 138 -2.04 13.36 -10.73
CA ARG A 138 -0.73 13.91 -10.39
C ARG A 138 -0.83 14.94 -9.26
N ASN A 139 0.07 14.87 -8.27
CA ASN A 139 0.17 15.81 -7.15
C ASN A 139 -1.14 15.96 -6.34
N THR A 140 -1.97 14.91 -6.26
CA THR A 140 -3.29 15.00 -5.60
C THR A 140 -3.40 14.21 -4.31
N PHE A 141 -2.49 13.26 -4.05
CA PHE A 141 -2.58 12.36 -2.91
C PHE A 141 -1.85 12.87 -1.68
N ASN A 142 -2.47 12.69 -0.51
CA ASN A 142 -1.85 12.94 0.78
C ASN A 142 -0.90 11.82 1.17
N ILE A 143 -1.30 10.57 0.85
CA ILE A 143 -0.52 9.36 1.13
C ILE A 143 -0.54 8.50 -0.12
N ALA A 144 0.60 7.97 -0.48
CA ALA A 144 0.71 6.92 -1.48
C ALA A 144 1.56 5.77 -0.96
N THR A 145 1.13 4.55 -1.22
CA THR A 145 1.81 3.34 -0.76
C THR A 145 1.97 2.33 -1.88
N THR A 146 2.91 1.43 -1.68
CA THR A 146 3.09 0.25 -2.51
C THR A 146 3.70 -0.87 -1.69
N ARG A 147 3.24 -2.10 -1.92
CA ARG A 147 3.75 -3.32 -1.29
C ARG A 147 4.04 -4.38 -2.36
N ALA A 148 5.24 -4.97 -2.31
CA ALA A 148 5.65 -6.08 -3.20
C ALA A 148 5.57 -5.78 -4.71
N VAL A 149 5.77 -4.54 -5.12
CA VAL A 149 5.72 -4.13 -6.55
C VAL A 149 7.11 -4.20 -7.19
N SER A 150 8.12 -3.55 -6.60
CA SER A 150 9.48 -3.48 -7.15
C SER A 150 10.48 -2.99 -6.09
N ASN A 151 11.72 -2.71 -6.50
CA ASN A 151 12.74 -2.12 -5.62
C ASN A 151 12.38 -0.66 -5.22
N PRO A 152 12.99 -0.12 -4.13
CA PRO A 152 12.65 1.20 -3.59
C PRO A 152 12.83 2.36 -4.58
N SER A 153 13.83 2.33 -5.45
CA SER A 153 14.06 3.35 -6.48
C SER A 153 12.89 3.40 -7.47
N THR A 154 12.52 2.24 -8.03
CA THR A 154 11.38 2.13 -8.96
C THR A 154 10.07 2.61 -8.33
N VAL A 155 9.77 2.16 -7.11
CA VAL A 155 8.49 2.56 -6.46
C VAL A 155 8.49 4.02 -6.06
N SER A 156 9.64 4.63 -5.76
CA SER A 156 9.74 6.07 -5.53
C SER A 156 9.39 6.88 -6.79
N GLU A 157 9.80 6.40 -7.98
CA GLU A 157 9.42 7.01 -9.25
C GLU A 157 7.91 6.90 -9.54
N TYR A 158 7.24 5.89 -8.99
CA TYR A 158 5.78 5.75 -9.10
C TYR A 158 5.03 6.63 -8.09
N ILE A 159 5.55 6.77 -6.87
CA ILE A 159 4.89 7.43 -5.76
C ILE A 159 5.02 8.95 -5.82
N LEU A 160 6.24 9.48 -5.98
CA LEU A 160 6.51 10.92 -5.85
C LEU A 160 5.70 11.79 -6.81
N PRO A 161 5.49 11.42 -8.09
CA PRO A 161 4.65 12.20 -8.99
C PRO A 161 3.18 12.28 -8.55
N MET A 162 2.69 11.33 -7.75
CA MET A 162 1.30 11.28 -7.29
C MET A 162 1.07 12.14 -6.05
N LEU A 163 2.12 12.40 -5.27
CA LEU A 163 2.01 13.08 -3.98
C LEU A 163 1.83 14.60 -4.12
N LYS A 164 0.98 15.17 -3.27
CA LYS A 164 0.98 16.61 -2.97
C LYS A 164 2.34 17.01 -2.40
N LYS A 165 2.64 18.33 -2.40
CA LYS A 165 3.87 18.89 -1.81
C LYS A 165 4.08 18.40 -0.36
N GLU A 166 3.02 18.33 0.44
CA GLU A 166 3.03 17.84 1.83
C GLU A 166 2.65 16.35 1.94
N GLY A 167 2.69 15.63 0.83
CA GLY A 167 2.30 14.21 0.78
C GLY A 167 3.38 13.30 1.33
N LEU A 168 2.98 12.07 1.64
CA LEU A 168 3.84 11.03 2.23
C LEU A 168 3.78 9.75 1.41
N GLY A 169 4.93 9.25 1.01
CA GLY A 169 5.08 7.91 0.44
C GLY A 169 5.43 6.91 1.53
N VAL A 170 4.77 5.75 1.53
CA VAL A 170 5.00 4.65 2.48
C VAL A 170 5.42 3.41 1.69
N LEU A 171 6.71 3.08 1.75
CA LEU A 171 7.29 1.95 1.04
C LEU A 171 7.43 0.75 1.98
N TYR A 172 6.86 -0.38 1.59
CA TYR A 172 6.98 -1.65 2.29
C TYR A 172 8.15 -2.45 1.71
N CYS A 173 9.24 -2.55 2.46
CA CYS A 173 10.44 -3.25 2.06
C CYS A 173 10.68 -4.46 2.97
N GLY A 174 11.07 -5.60 2.40
CA GLY A 174 11.50 -6.75 3.18
C GLY A 174 12.93 -6.56 3.67
N LYS A 175 13.90 -6.94 2.85
CA LYS A 175 15.32 -6.68 3.10
C LYS A 175 15.63 -5.21 2.86
N TRP A 176 16.54 -4.66 3.66
CA TRP A 176 17.03 -3.29 3.50
C TRP A 176 18.53 -3.27 3.75
N THR A 177 19.29 -2.86 2.76
CA THR A 177 20.75 -2.82 2.78
C THR A 177 21.28 -1.39 2.65
N ASP A 178 22.54 -1.18 2.96
CA ASP A 178 23.20 0.12 2.75
C ASP A 178 23.26 0.51 1.26
N GLU A 179 23.37 -0.47 0.38
CA GLU A 179 23.33 -0.25 -1.07
C GLU A 179 21.95 0.26 -1.51
N GLU A 180 20.86 -0.38 -1.04
CA GLU A 180 19.50 0.08 -1.31
C GLU A 180 19.26 1.49 -0.76
N SER A 181 19.81 1.81 0.41
CA SER A 181 19.74 3.16 0.98
C SER A 181 20.43 4.19 0.07
N LYS A 182 21.66 3.92 -0.36
CA LYS A 182 22.42 4.80 -1.26
C LYS A 182 21.74 4.99 -2.61
N ASN A 183 21.18 3.92 -3.18
CA ASN A 183 20.46 3.98 -4.45
C ASN A 183 19.15 4.78 -4.30
N LEU A 184 18.44 4.60 -3.19
CA LEU A 184 17.25 5.40 -2.91
C LEU A 184 17.59 6.88 -2.77
N ASP A 185 18.65 7.25 -2.05
CA ASP A 185 19.05 8.65 -1.85
C ASP A 185 19.32 9.34 -3.20
N LYS A 186 20.05 8.69 -4.12
CA LYS A 186 20.27 9.20 -5.49
C LYS A 186 18.96 9.36 -6.26
N THR A 187 18.10 8.36 -6.18
CA THR A 187 16.78 8.39 -6.84
C THR A 187 15.92 9.53 -6.32
N LEU A 188 15.88 9.72 -4.99
CA LEU A 188 15.12 10.79 -4.37
C LEU A 188 15.62 12.18 -4.78
N GLU A 189 16.93 12.37 -4.93
CA GLU A 189 17.50 13.62 -5.42
C GLU A 189 17.00 13.95 -6.84
N ILE A 190 17.01 12.97 -7.76
CA ILE A 190 16.52 13.13 -9.14
C ILE A 190 15.01 13.45 -9.17
N LEU A 191 14.24 12.82 -8.29
CA LEU A 191 12.79 12.96 -8.22
C LEU A 191 12.31 14.14 -7.36
N GLU A 192 13.22 14.99 -6.86
CA GLU A 192 12.92 16.08 -5.94
C GLU A 192 12.22 15.61 -4.64
N GLY A 193 12.59 14.41 -4.19
CA GLY A 193 12.12 13.82 -2.93
C GLY A 193 13.19 13.82 -1.85
N LYS A 194 12.80 13.39 -0.66
CA LYS A 194 13.73 13.09 0.44
C LYS A 194 13.20 11.99 1.35
N LEU A 195 14.11 11.28 1.99
CA LEU A 195 13.81 10.38 3.09
C LEU A 195 13.26 11.20 4.27
N LYS A 196 12.15 10.74 4.87
CA LYS A 196 11.55 11.36 6.05
C LYS A 196 11.87 10.58 7.32
N ASP A 197 11.67 9.28 7.28
CA ASP A 197 11.88 8.39 8.42
C ASP A 197 11.96 6.93 7.94
N LYS A 198 12.46 6.05 8.80
CA LYS A 198 12.44 4.60 8.54
C LYS A 198 12.25 3.82 9.83
N LYS A 199 11.51 2.72 9.76
CA LYS A 199 11.37 1.79 10.87
C LYS A 199 11.51 0.35 10.42
N LYS A 200 12.12 -0.46 11.26
CA LYS A 200 12.28 -1.90 11.07
C LYS A 200 11.49 -2.65 12.13
N LEU A 201 10.79 -3.69 11.73
CA LEU A 201 10.08 -4.61 12.60
C LEU A 201 10.38 -6.05 12.19
N LEU A 202 10.58 -6.91 13.18
CA LEU A 202 10.43 -8.35 13.00
C LEU A 202 8.95 -8.67 13.12
N LEU A 203 8.34 -9.10 12.02
CA LEU A 203 6.91 -9.45 12.02
C LEU A 203 6.66 -10.61 13.01
N PRO A 204 5.55 -10.55 13.77
CA PRO A 204 5.19 -11.60 14.70
C PRO A 204 5.19 -12.99 14.04
N ARG A 205 5.27 -14.03 14.86
CA ARG A 205 5.18 -15.43 14.44
C ARG A 205 6.18 -15.82 13.35
N SER A 206 7.37 -15.23 13.42
CA SER A 206 8.48 -15.51 12.48
C SER A 206 8.15 -15.25 11.01
N LYS A 207 7.21 -14.30 10.72
CA LYS A 207 6.83 -13.92 9.34
C LYS A 207 7.85 -13.00 8.65
N GLY A 208 9.07 -12.91 9.20
CA GLY A 208 10.19 -12.21 8.60
C GLY A 208 10.34 -10.77 9.04
N THR A 209 11.23 -10.04 8.36
CA THR A 209 11.52 -8.64 8.65
C THR A 209 10.76 -7.73 7.70
N ARG A 210 10.23 -6.61 8.25
CA ARG A 210 9.66 -5.52 7.49
C ARG A 210 10.41 -4.23 7.79
N ASN A 211 10.80 -3.53 6.72
CA ASN A 211 11.30 -2.16 6.78
C ASN A 211 10.25 -1.25 6.15
N ILE A 212 9.83 -0.22 6.87
CA ILE A 212 8.98 0.85 6.33
C ILE A 212 9.85 2.06 6.11
N ILE A 213 9.85 2.54 4.87
CA ILE A 213 10.59 3.71 4.44
C ILE A 213 9.57 4.80 4.12
N LEU A 214 9.67 5.92 4.82
CA LEU A 214 8.85 7.10 4.55
C LEU A 214 9.63 8.08 3.69
N ILE A 215 9.03 8.44 2.56
CA ILE A 215 9.57 9.45 1.66
C ILE A 215 8.56 10.59 1.47
N HIS A 216 9.03 11.77 1.16
CA HIS A 216 8.15 12.90 0.84
C HIS A 216 8.77 13.83 -0.19
N PRO A 217 7.96 14.62 -0.93
CA PRO A 217 8.48 15.61 -1.85
C PRO A 217 9.27 16.71 -1.13
N LYS A 218 10.47 17.02 -1.61
CA LYS A 218 11.21 18.26 -1.30
C LYS A 218 10.61 19.40 -2.13
N ASN A 219 10.43 19.10 -3.43
CA ASN A 219 9.68 19.91 -4.39
C ASN A 219 8.71 19.00 -5.16
N LEU A 220 7.88 19.57 -6.04
CA LEU A 220 7.05 18.75 -6.91
C LEU A 220 7.93 17.96 -7.88
N CYS A 221 7.67 16.66 -8.00
CA CYS A 221 8.40 15.78 -8.89
C CYS A 221 8.40 16.30 -10.34
N PRO A 222 9.55 16.32 -11.05
CA PRO A 222 9.63 16.82 -12.42
C PRO A 222 8.63 16.14 -13.36
N LYS A 223 8.05 16.89 -14.30
CA LYS A 223 6.99 16.39 -15.20
C LYS A 223 7.44 15.26 -16.14
N THR A 224 8.75 15.07 -16.31
CA THR A 224 9.34 13.98 -17.07
C THR A 224 9.18 12.61 -16.39
N PHE A 225 8.85 12.59 -15.09
CA PHE A 225 8.60 11.37 -14.31
C PHE A 225 7.11 11.16 -14.01
N PRO A 226 6.69 9.89 -13.89
CA PRO A 226 7.47 8.68 -14.15
C PRO A 226 7.82 8.56 -15.64
N ARG A 227 8.90 7.84 -15.91
CA ARG A 227 9.30 7.50 -17.29
C ARG A 227 8.25 6.56 -17.93
N LYS A 228 8.34 6.35 -19.25
CA LYS A 228 7.39 5.50 -20.00
C LYS A 228 7.21 4.13 -19.34
N VAL A 229 6.01 3.56 -19.50
CA VAL A 229 5.60 2.26 -18.94
C VAL A 229 6.70 1.21 -19.09
N GLY A 230 7.02 0.54 -17.97
CA GLY A 230 8.02 -0.51 -17.86
C GLY A 230 9.47 -0.01 -17.81
N LYS A 231 9.76 1.26 -18.15
CA LYS A 231 11.13 1.79 -18.08
C LYS A 231 11.68 1.88 -16.65
N PRO A 232 10.90 2.33 -15.66
CA PRO A 232 11.36 2.37 -14.26
C PRO A 232 11.75 1.00 -13.71
N GLU A 233 10.99 -0.04 -14.07
CA GLU A 233 11.24 -1.41 -13.61
C GLU A 233 12.46 -2.03 -14.28
N LYS A 234 12.60 -1.82 -15.58
CA LYS A 234 13.71 -2.38 -16.38
C LYS A 234 15.06 -1.67 -16.13
N TYR A 235 15.00 -0.39 -15.85
CA TYR A 235 16.16 0.48 -15.64
C TYR A 235 15.89 1.42 -14.46
N PRO A 236 16.00 0.97 -13.19
CA PRO A 236 15.85 1.83 -12.02
C PRO A 236 16.78 3.05 -12.06
N LEU A 237 16.36 4.17 -11.42
CA LEU A 237 17.18 5.38 -11.30
C LEU A 237 18.37 5.15 -10.36
#